data_a92a6b84e6ca44296c1f7b3ec0c186da
#
_entry.id   a92a6b84e6ca44296c1f7b3ec0c186da
#
_cell.length_a   1.000
_cell.length_b   1.000
_cell.length_c   1.000
_cell.angle_alpha   90.00
_cell.angle_beta   90.00
_cell.angle_gamma   90.00
#
_symmetry.space_group_name_H-M   'P 1'
#
loop_
_entity.id
_entity.type
_entity.pdbx_description
1 polymer ?
#
loop_
_entity_poly.entity_id
_entity_poly.type
_entity_poly.pdbx_seq_one_letter_code
_entity_poly.pdbx_strand_id
1 'polypeptide(L)'
;MKLFTLLRNKIKGACDIHYEPGTIYNINIEDIKIPVEFEMTPPRKAKMDRKRRYYKEHGQFDKPIVLKQNLELCDGFCAYLISKEQNLTYVECCFIDE
;
A
#
# COMPACT_ATOMS: atom_id res chain seq x y z
N MET A 1 14.94 -6.56 14.89
CA MET A 1 14.22 -6.86 14.01
C MET A 1 14.48 -7.75 12.90
N LYS A 2 15.67 -8.01 12.50
CA LYS A 2 15.92 -8.98 11.53
C LYS A 2 15.42 -10.31 11.91
N LEU A 3 15.58 -10.70 13.15
CA LEU A 3 15.11 -11.94 13.62
C LEU A 3 13.63 -12.04 13.44
N PHE A 4 12.95 -10.96 13.73
CA PHE A 4 11.52 -10.91 13.60
C PHE A 4 11.11 -11.10 12.16
N THR A 5 11.83 -10.51 11.25
CA THR A 5 11.54 -10.67 9.85
C THR A 5 11.71 -12.11 9.40
N LEU A 6 12.72 -12.78 9.90
CA LEU A 6 12.93 -14.17 9.57
C LEU A 6 11.79 -15.01 10.05
N LEU A 7 11.30 -14.75 11.24
CA LEU A 7 10.20 -15.50 11.76
C LEU A 7 8.99 -15.33 10.88
N ARG A 8 8.74 -14.12 10.47
CA ARG A 8 7.61 -13.87 9.62
C ARG A 8 7.71 -14.65 8.32
N ASN A 9 8.89 -14.71 7.77
CA ASN A 9 9.08 -15.45 6.55
C ASN A 9 8.84 -16.92 6.73
N LYS A 10 9.25 -17.46 7.86
CA LYS A 10 9.07 -18.86 8.08
C LYS A 10 7.63 -19.26 8.20
N ILE A 11 6.82 -18.40 8.78
CA ILE A 11 5.45 -18.76 8.99
C ILE A 11 4.52 -18.23 7.96
N LYS A 12 5.06 -17.67 6.90
CA LYS A 12 4.18 -17.08 5.93
C LYS A 12 3.29 -18.12 5.31
N GLY A 13 3.68 -19.35 5.31
CA GLY A 13 2.83 -20.36 4.78
C GLY A 13 1.59 -20.54 5.61
N ALA A 14 1.72 -20.32 6.90
CA ALA A 14 0.58 -20.40 7.76
C ALA A 14 -0.24 -19.16 7.63
N CYS A 15 0.39 -18.10 7.29
CA CYS A 15 -0.21 -16.89 6.89
C CYS A 15 -1.42 -16.47 7.64
N ASP A 16 -1.33 -16.44 8.87
CA ASP A 16 -2.47 -16.01 9.64
C ASP A 16 -2.24 -14.65 10.23
N ILE A 17 -1.47 -13.83 9.55
CA ILE A 17 -1.25 -12.48 10.01
C ILE A 17 -2.55 -11.71 9.87
N HIS A 18 -2.96 -11.12 10.94
CA HIS A 18 -4.14 -10.27 10.94
C HIS A 18 -3.71 -8.84 11.19
N TYR A 19 -4.07 -7.95 10.29
CA TYR A 19 -3.73 -6.54 10.43
C TYR A 19 -4.90 -5.82 11.09
N GLU A 20 -4.60 -5.04 12.12
CA GLU A 20 -5.64 -4.33 12.85
C GLU A 20 -6.20 -3.20 12.01
N PRO A 21 -7.51 -3.14 11.79
CA PRO A 21 -8.08 -2.03 11.04
C PRO A 21 -7.83 -0.71 11.75
N GLY A 22 -7.57 0.32 10.97
CA GLY A 22 -7.33 1.63 11.54
C GLY A 22 -5.91 1.90 11.98
N THR A 23 -5.07 0.88 11.95
CA THR A 23 -3.66 1.03 12.32
C THR A 23 -2.84 1.20 11.04
N ILE A 24 -1.83 2.07 11.09
CA ILE A 24 -0.97 2.29 9.92
C ILE A 24 0.20 1.33 9.98
N TYR A 25 0.39 0.61 8.90
CA TYR A 25 1.52 -0.32 8.77
C TYR A 25 2.39 0.10 7.61
N ASN A 26 3.67 -0.18 7.69
CA ASN A 26 4.57 0.00 6.55
C ASN A 26 4.65 -1.32 5.82
N ILE A 27 4.15 -1.35 4.59
CA ILE A 27 4.08 -2.56 3.80
C ILE A 27 5.02 -2.42 2.61
N ASN A 28 5.77 -3.47 2.31
CA ASN A 28 6.63 -3.47 1.15
C ASN A 28 5.75 -3.36 -0.09
N ILE A 29 6.06 -2.39 -0.94
CA ILE A 29 5.21 -2.10 -2.08
C ILE A 29 5.11 -3.28 -3.04
N GLU A 30 6.12 -4.15 -3.05
CA GLU A 30 6.10 -5.32 -3.91
C GLU A 30 5.12 -6.39 -3.44
N ASP A 31 4.69 -6.29 -2.19
CA ASP A 31 3.74 -7.26 -1.64
C ASP A 31 2.29 -6.90 -1.91
N ILE A 32 2.05 -5.69 -2.40
CA ILE A 32 0.69 -5.24 -2.65
C ILE A 32 0.20 -5.84 -3.96
N LYS A 33 -0.99 -6.44 -3.91
CA LYS A 33 -1.59 -7.04 -5.09
C LYS A 33 -2.59 -6.07 -5.69
N ILE A 34 -2.47 -5.85 -6.99
CA ILE A 34 -3.32 -4.87 -7.67
C ILE A 34 -4.38 -5.62 -8.47
N PRO A 35 -5.66 -5.50 -8.09
CA PRO A 35 -6.73 -6.11 -8.88
C PRO A 35 -6.74 -5.55 -10.29
N VAL A 36 -7.07 -6.40 -11.24
CA VAL A 36 -6.99 -6.03 -12.64
C VAL A 36 -7.89 -4.84 -12.99
N GLU A 37 -8.98 -4.66 -12.28
CA GLU A 37 -9.87 -3.56 -12.59
C GLU A 37 -9.22 -2.20 -12.35
N PHE A 38 -8.26 -2.11 -11.44
CA PHE A 38 -7.53 -0.86 -11.25
C PHE A 38 -6.64 -0.58 -12.46
N GLU A 39 -6.01 -1.62 -12.99
CA GLU A 39 -5.14 -1.44 -14.13
C GLU A 39 -5.91 -1.10 -15.38
N MET A 40 -7.14 -1.59 -15.48
CA MET A 40 -7.98 -1.31 -16.64
C MET A 40 -8.60 0.08 -16.59
N THR A 41 -8.61 0.70 -15.42
CA THR A 41 -9.19 2.03 -15.27
C THR A 41 -8.20 2.94 -14.56
N PRO A 42 -7.14 3.37 -15.25
CA PRO A 42 -6.13 4.20 -14.61
C PRO A 42 -6.70 5.54 -14.18
N PRO A 43 -6.11 6.17 -13.18
CA PRO A 43 -6.59 7.46 -12.70
C PRO A 43 -6.45 8.53 -13.77
N ARG A 44 -7.28 9.53 -13.71
CA ARG A 44 -7.18 10.66 -14.61
C ARG A 44 -5.92 11.45 -14.32
N LYS A 45 -5.36 12.03 -15.37
CA LYS A 45 -4.14 12.80 -15.23
C LYS A 45 -4.27 13.91 -14.19
N ALA A 46 -5.39 14.61 -14.20
CA ALA A 46 -5.59 15.71 -13.24
C ALA A 46 -5.54 15.23 -11.80
N LYS A 47 -6.11 14.05 -11.53
CA LYS A 47 -6.09 13.49 -10.21
C LYS A 47 -4.67 13.10 -9.82
N MET A 48 -3.94 12.47 -10.73
CA MET A 48 -2.56 12.08 -10.47
C MET A 48 -1.69 13.31 -10.20
N ASP A 49 -1.86 14.35 -11.00
CA ASP A 49 -1.07 15.57 -10.82
C ASP A 49 -1.33 16.22 -9.48
N ARG A 50 -2.59 16.20 -9.05
CA ARG A 50 -2.97 16.76 -7.77
C ARG A 50 -2.32 15.99 -6.62
N LYS A 51 -2.34 14.66 -6.72
CA LYS A 51 -1.74 13.81 -5.70
C LYS A 51 -0.23 13.95 -5.68
N ARG A 52 0.40 14.07 -6.86
CA ARG A 52 1.84 14.28 -6.92
C ARG A 52 2.25 15.59 -6.27
N ARG A 53 1.45 16.62 -6.50
CA ARG A 53 1.73 17.91 -5.91
C ARG A 53 1.63 17.85 -4.39
N TYR A 54 0.60 17.18 -3.89
CA TYR A 54 0.44 17.01 -2.45
C TYR A 54 1.66 16.31 -1.86
N TYR A 55 2.07 15.23 -2.48
CA TYR A 55 3.22 14.47 -1.99
C TYR A 55 4.49 15.32 -2.00
N LYS A 56 4.67 16.09 -3.05
CA LYS A 56 5.84 16.94 -3.17
C LYS A 56 5.88 18.01 -2.08
N GLU A 57 4.73 18.55 -1.74
CA GLU A 57 4.64 19.62 -0.76
C GLU A 57 4.72 19.11 0.68
N HIS A 58 4.22 17.94 0.95
CA HIS A 58 4.11 17.42 2.31
C HIS A 58 5.04 16.27 2.64
N GLY A 59 5.64 15.66 1.64
CA GLY A 59 6.50 14.51 1.86
C GLY A 59 5.76 13.25 2.20
N GLN A 60 4.44 13.27 2.10
CA GLN A 60 3.62 12.11 2.41
C GLN A 60 2.30 12.27 1.67
N PHE A 61 1.51 11.21 1.64
CA PHE A 61 0.21 11.25 0.99
C PHE A 61 -0.84 11.73 1.99
N ASP A 62 -1.95 12.23 1.47
CA ASP A 62 -3.03 12.74 2.30
C ASP A 62 -3.78 11.62 3.03
N LYS A 63 -3.73 10.40 2.49
CA LYS A 63 -4.36 9.24 3.11
C LYS A 63 -3.49 8.02 2.90
N PRO A 64 -3.56 7.05 3.81
CA PRO A 64 -2.82 5.81 3.58
C PRO A 64 -3.49 4.99 2.51
N ILE A 65 -2.74 4.07 1.93
CA ILE A 65 -3.28 3.09 1.00
C ILE A 65 -4.14 2.11 1.80
N VAL A 66 -5.28 1.72 1.27
CA VAL A 66 -6.18 0.81 1.96
C VAL A 66 -6.10 -0.56 1.30
N LEU A 67 -5.84 -1.59 2.11
CA LEU A 67 -5.67 -2.95 1.62
C LEU A 67 -6.65 -3.90 2.31
N LYS A 68 -6.94 -4.99 1.63
CA LYS A 68 -7.62 -6.12 2.24
C LYS A 68 -6.60 -6.90 3.04
N GLN A 69 -7.06 -7.78 3.90
CA GLN A 69 -6.17 -8.57 4.74
C GLN A 69 -5.19 -9.42 3.92
N ASN A 70 -5.54 -9.76 2.70
CA ASN A 70 -4.65 -10.51 1.82
C ASN A 70 -3.73 -9.62 1.00
N LEU A 71 -3.65 -8.35 1.33
CA LEU A 71 -2.80 -7.35 0.68
C LEU A 71 -3.29 -6.89 -0.69
N GLU A 72 -4.53 -7.19 -1.03
CA GLU A 72 -5.12 -6.65 -2.25
C GLU A 72 -5.51 -5.20 -2.06
N LEU A 73 -5.21 -4.39 -3.06
CA LEU A 73 -5.54 -2.97 -3.01
C LEU A 73 -7.05 -2.74 -3.00
N CYS A 74 -7.50 -1.91 -2.06
CA CYS A 74 -8.89 -1.46 -2.02
C CYS A 74 -9.01 -0.01 -2.46
N ASP A 75 -8.08 0.83 -2.02
CA ASP A 75 -8.14 2.24 -2.31
C ASP A 75 -6.73 2.80 -2.26
N GLY A 76 -6.49 3.89 -2.97
CA GLY A 76 -5.18 4.52 -2.96
C GLY A 76 -4.31 4.15 -4.15
N PHE A 77 -4.93 3.81 -5.27
CA PHE A 77 -4.16 3.44 -6.46
C PHE A 77 -3.24 4.57 -6.91
N CYS A 78 -3.67 5.83 -6.80
CA CYS A 78 -2.81 6.95 -7.17
C CYS A 78 -1.57 6.99 -6.29
N ALA A 79 -1.75 6.81 -4.98
CA ALA A 79 -0.62 6.79 -4.06
C ALA A 79 0.32 5.65 -4.37
N TYR A 80 -0.24 4.48 -4.71
CA TYR A 80 0.56 3.34 -5.09
C TYR A 80 1.41 3.66 -6.33
N LEU A 81 0.79 4.23 -7.36
CA LEU A 81 1.51 4.54 -8.59
C LEU A 81 2.59 5.58 -8.37
N ILE A 82 2.29 6.62 -7.58
CA ILE A 82 3.27 7.65 -7.30
C ILE A 82 4.42 7.08 -6.48
N SER A 83 4.12 6.19 -5.54
CA SER A 83 5.16 5.53 -4.75
C SER A 83 6.09 4.73 -5.64
N LYS A 84 5.54 4.06 -6.66
CA LYS A 84 6.37 3.34 -7.62
C LYS A 84 7.25 4.32 -8.40
N GLU A 85 6.71 5.47 -8.77
CA GLU A 85 7.49 6.48 -9.49
C GLU A 85 8.64 6.97 -8.63
N GLN A 86 8.44 7.06 -7.32
CA GLN A 86 9.45 7.56 -6.40
C GLN A 86 10.39 6.47 -5.92
N ASN A 87 10.19 5.25 -6.40
CA ASN A 87 11.02 4.10 -6.03
C ASN A 87 11.01 3.83 -4.53
N LEU A 88 9.87 3.99 -3.91
CA LEU A 88 9.74 3.71 -2.49
C LEU A 88 9.70 2.21 -2.26
N THR A 89 10.35 1.77 -1.19
CA THR A 89 10.34 0.36 -0.83
C THR A 89 9.12 0.03 0.03
N TYR A 90 8.77 0.95 0.93
CA TYR A 90 7.65 0.74 1.84
C TYR A 90 6.66 1.87 1.70
N VAL A 91 5.39 1.56 1.90
CA VAL A 91 4.34 2.56 1.85
C VAL A 91 3.43 2.38 3.05
N GLU A 92 2.82 3.47 3.49
CA GLU A 92 1.92 3.43 4.63
C GLU A 92 0.57 2.93 4.18
N CYS A 93 0.09 1.90 4.86
CA CYS A 93 -1.16 1.26 4.51
C CYS A 93 -2.00 1.05 5.75
N CYS A 94 -3.30 1.02 5.56
CA CYS A 94 -4.20 0.56 6.60
C CYS A 94 -5.06 -0.54 6.00
N PHE A 95 -5.76 -1.27 6.83
CA PHE A 95 -6.46 -2.46 6.40
C PHE A 95 -7.93 -2.39 6.76
N ILE A 96 -8.75 -3.00 5.92
CA ILE A 96 -10.18 -3.07 6.22
C ILE A 96 -10.41 -4.27 7.13
N ASP A 97 -11.54 -4.22 7.81
CA ASP A 97 -11.93 -5.31 8.69
C ASP A 97 -12.73 -6.30 7.86
N GLU A 98 -12.24 -7.52 7.77
CA GLU A 98 -12.92 -8.55 6.98
C GLU A 98 -13.33 -9.71 7.85
#